data_651085bc28234934d950a7fb6e53fd59
#
_entry.id   651085bc28234934d950a7fb6e53fd59
#
_cell.length_a   1.000
_cell.length_b   1.000
_cell.length_c   1.000
_cell.angle_alpha   90.00
_cell.angle_beta   90.00
_cell.angle_gamma   90.00
#
_symmetry.space_group_name_H-M   'P 1'
#
loop_
_entity.id
_entity.type
_entity.pdbx_description
1 polymer ?
#
loop_
_entity_poly.entity_id
_entity_poly.type
_entity_poly.pdbx_seq_one_letter_code
_entity_poly.pdbx_strand_id
1 'polypeptide(L)'
;MTDDSASAKPGLSRRGLFGLAGAGVVGAGIGFGVDQVLTPAASSSGAAAVYPFYGEHQAGIVTPAQDRLHFASFDVSDISRDELKELLEDWSYAANRMTAGQSAGEFGPADGPYDSPPDDTGEALDLPPAGLTITFGFGPSLFDERFGLASKRPAALIDLPHFPGDALVDALVGGDLCIQACSDDPQIAVHAIRNLSRIAFGRAKLRWSQLGFGRTSSTTRAQATPRNLFGFKDGTANMRAEDTAIVNKEVWVDGDDWMAGGSYLVSRKIRMTIETWDRTSLREQERVIGRNKGEGAPLSGGTEFTEPDFSITGRGEAPLIDEESHVRLAHPTTNAGATMLRRGYNFVDGNDDLGRLNAGLFFICFQRDPREQFVPIQLSLARNDAMNEYVRHVGSGIFAVPPGATASRPIGAGLFD
;
A
#
# COMPACT_ATOMS: atom_id res chain seq x y z
N MET A 1 -27.86 47.86 56.18
CA MET A 1 -28.83 47.95 55.10
C MET A 1 -28.02 48.00 53.79
N THR A 2 -28.00 47.07 52.99
CA THR A 2 -28.83 45.99 52.51
C THR A 2 -27.95 44.80 52.10
N ASP A 3 -28.44 43.62 52.44
CA ASP A 3 -27.97 42.30 52.17
C ASP A 3 -28.12 41.99 50.66
N ASP A 4 -27.13 41.33 50.07
CA ASP A 4 -27.32 40.67 48.78
C ASP A 4 -26.51 39.36 48.71
N SER A 5 -27.19 38.30 49.04
CA SER A 5 -26.71 36.95 49.03
C SER A 5 -26.83 36.36 47.63
N ALA A 6 -25.71 36.20 46.90
CA ALA A 6 -25.67 35.46 45.67
C ALA A 6 -25.37 33.94 45.91
N SER A 7 -26.35 33.15 45.62
CA SER A 7 -26.37 31.67 45.66
C SER A 7 -25.37 31.06 44.68
N ALA A 8 -24.41 30.34 45.19
CA ALA A 8 -23.48 29.48 44.40
C ALA A 8 -24.14 28.14 44.07
N LYS A 9 -24.12 27.76 42.77
CA LYS A 9 -24.51 26.42 42.28
C LYS A 9 -23.40 25.43 42.57
N PRO A 10 -23.71 24.21 43.07
CA PRO A 10 -22.68 23.23 43.31
C PRO A 10 -22.19 22.56 42.01
N GLY A 11 -20.88 22.57 41.77
CA GLY A 11 -20.21 21.88 40.67
C GLY A 11 -20.09 20.41 40.95
N LEU A 12 -20.44 19.57 40.01
CA LEU A 12 -20.30 18.10 40.05
C LEU A 12 -18.83 17.68 40.06
N SER A 13 -18.42 16.97 41.10
CA SER A 13 -17.09 16.43 41.28
C SER A 13 -16.87 15.16 40.41
N ARG A 14 -15.67 15.05 39.83
CA ARG A 14 -15.24 13.93 38.97
C ARG A 14 -15.27 12.52 39.61
N ARG A 15 -15.64 12.37 40.83
CA ARG A 15 -15.75 11.09 41.57
C ARG A 15 -17.13 10.45 41.53
N GLY A 16 -18.16 11.13 40.96
CA GLY A 16 -19.54 10.60 40.93
C GLY A 16 -19.90 9.78 39.69
N LEU A 17 -18.96 9.60 38.72
CA LEU A 17 -19.29 8.98 37.42
C LEU A 17 -19.05 7.46 37.34
N PHE A 18 -18.57 6.80 38.42
CA PHE A 18 -18.25 5.37 38.39
C PHE A 18 -19.19 4.50 39.25
N GLY A 19 -20.37 4.98 39.60
CA GLY A 19 -21.26 4.31 40.56
C GLY A 19 -22.63 3.91 40.02
N LEU A 20 -22.82 3.65 38.72
CA LEU A 20 -24.11 3.18 38.19
C LEU A 20 -23.94 2.14 37.07
N ALA A 21 -23.44 0.96 37.45
CA ALA A 21 -23.57 -0.25 36.66
C ALA A 21 -23.88 -1.40 37.59
N GLY A 22 -25.13 -1.76 37.71
CA GLY A 22 -25.58 -2.98 38.42
C GLY A 22 -26.94 -2.84 39.04
N ALA A 23 -27.96 -3.30 38.38
CA ALA A 23 -29.05 -4.12 38.86
C ALA A 23 -30.25 -4.06 37.92
N GLY A 24 -30.63 -5.22 37.46
CA GLY A 24 -31.66 -5.47 36.48
C GLY A 24 -33.05 -5.54 37.04
N VAL A 25 -33.92 -5.99 36.17
CA VAL A 25 -35.19 -6.75 36.33
C VAL A 25 -36.49 -6.07 35.97
N VAL A 26 -37.00 -6.54 34.81
CA VAL A 26 -38.39 -6.89 34.45
C VAL A 26 -39.54 -5.90 34.75
N GLY A 27 -40.23 -5.55 33.67
CA GLY A 27 -41.56 -4.98 33.70
C GLY A 27 -42.13 -4.74 32.30
N ALA A 28 -43.06 -5.57 31.86
CA ALA A 28 -43.78 -5.43 30.60
C ALA A 28 -44.75 -4.26 30.63
N GLY A 29 -44.84 -3.52 29.50
CA GLY A 29 -45.83 -2.47 29.33
C GLY A 29 -45.79 -1.87 27.92
N ILE A 30 -46.82 -2.08 27.17
CA ILE A 30 -47.18 -1.72 25.81
C ILE A 30 -47.13 -0.21 25.56
N GLY A 31 -46.55 0.27 24.44
CA GLY A 31 -46.75 1.65 23.97
C GLY A 31 -45.88 2.05 22.78
N PHE A 32 -46.46 2.17 21.67
CA PHE A 32 -46.09 2.70 20.33
C PHE A 32 -44.92 3.67 20.19
N GLY A 33 -44.00 3.36 19.26
CA GLY A 33 -43.57 4.24 18.16
C GLY A 33 -42.33 5.11 18.36
N VAL A 34 -41.37 4.79 17.60
CA VAL A 34 -40.29 5.45 16.85
C VAL A 34 -38.98 4.69 17.02
N ASP A 35 -38.79 3.78 16.09
CA ASP A 35 -37.54 3.07 15.90
C ASP A 35 -36.45 4.01 15.34
N GLN A 36 -35.56 4.47 16.19
CA GLN A 36 -34.17 4.67 15.83
C GLN A 36 -33.35 3.72 16.68
N VAL A 37 -33.22 2.50 16.17
CA VAL A 37 -32.25 1.53 16.69
C VAL A 37 -30.87 2.10 16.41
N LEU A 38 -30.28 2.77 17.42
CA LEU A 38 -28.85 2.89 17.55
C LEU A 38 -28.30 1.46 17.75
N THR A 39 -28.06 0.78 16.64
CA THR A 39 -27.21 -0.42 16.64
C THR A 39 -25.82 0.06 17.07
N PRO A 40 -25.27 -0.40 18.21
CA PRO A 40 -23.86 -0.26 18.47
C PRO A 40 -23.18 -0.95 17.28
N ALA A 41 -22.26 -0.25 16.60
CA ALA A 41 -21.36 -0.88 15.68
C ALA A 41 -20.75 -2.07 16.44
N ALA A 42 -21.18 -3.28 16.10
CA ALA A 42 -20.56 -4.49 16.56
C ALA A 42 -19.09 -4.39 16.08
N SER A 43 -18.20 -4.15 17.04
CA SER A 43 -16.81 -4.54 16.88
C SER A 43 -16.87 -6.04 16.61
N SER A 44 -16.86 -6.43 15.35
CA SER A 44 -16.66 -7.80 14.96
C SER A 44 -15.26 -8.19 15.46
N SER A 45 -15.21 -8.92 16.57
CA SER A 45 -14.11 -9.83 16.87
C SER A 45 -14.18 -10.98 15.86
N GLY A 46 -14.11 -10.64 14.56
CA GLY A 46 -13.90 -11.59 13.50
C GLY A 46 -12.51 -12.18 13.69
N ALA A 47 -12.37 -13.49 13.54
CA ALA A 47 -11.07 -14.13 13.46
C ALA A 47 -10.18 -13.29 12.55
N ALA A 48 -8.97 -12.93 13.01
CA ALA A 48 -8.06 -12.09 12.24
C ALA A 48 -7.86 -12.71 10.86
N ALA A 49 -8.01 -11.92 9.80
CA ALA A 49 -7.87 -12.42 8.43
C ALA A 49 -6.51 -13.11 8.27
N VAL A 50 -6.50 -14.27 7.62
CA VAL A 50 -5.28 -15.00 7.24
C VAL A 50 -5.27 -15.12 5.72
N TYR A 51 -4.19 -14.67 5.10
CA TYR A 51 -3.96 -14.85 3.67
C TYR A 51 -2.84 -15.87 3.48
N PRO A 52 -3.12 -17.02 2.84
CA PRO A 52 -2.09 -18.03 2.56
C PRO A 52 -0.92 -17.44 1.76
N PHE A 53 0.31 -17.78 2.15
CA PHE A 53 1.49 -17.42 1.39
C PHE A 53 1.60 -18.23 0.10
N TYR A 54 1.26 -19.52 0.15
CA TYR A 54 1.25 -20.40 -1.01
C TYR A 54 -0.01 -20.19 -1.86
N GLY A 55 0.17 -20.14 -3.18
CA GLY A 55 -0.92 -19.94 -4.13
C GLY A 55 -0.42 -19.85 -5.57
N GLU A 56 -1.33 -19.68 -6.50
CA GLU A 56 -1.02 -19.47 -7.93
C GLU A 56 -0.30 -18.11 -8.13
N HIS A 57 -0.81 -17.07 -7.47
CA HIS A 57 -0.24 -15.73 -7.46
C HIS A 57 0.21 -15.39 -6.05
N GLN A 58 1.18 -14.47 -5.90
CA GLN A 58 1.57 -13.99 -4.59
C GLN A 58 0.45 -13.18 -3.94
N ALA A 59 0.18 -13.45 -2.66
CA ALA A 59 -0.67 -12.59 -1.83
C ALA A 59 -0.06 -11.19 -1.68
N GLY A 60 -0.91 -10.18 -1.44
CA GLY A 60 -0.46 -8.77 -1.35
C GLY A 60 -0.55 -8.01 -2.68
N ILE A 61 -1.06 -8.62 -3.75
CA ILE A 61 -1.33 -7.95 -5.04
C ILE A 61 -2.81 -7.60 -5.13
N VAL A 62 -3.68 -8.58 -5.31
CA VAL A 62 -5.14 -8.39 -5.44
C VAL A 62 -5.91 -8.61 -4.13
N THR A 63 -5.27 -9.13 -3.09
CA THR A 63 -5.90 -9.28 -1.76
C THR A 63 -6.42 -7.94 -1.24
N PRO A 64 -7.45 -7.91 -0.37
CA PRO A 64 -7.91 -6.66 0.23
C PRO A 64 -6.75 -5.86 0.80
N ALA A 65 -6.62 -4.59 0.41
CA ALA A 65 -5.50 -3.76 0.84
C ALA A 65 -5.60 -3.52 2.36
N GLN A 66 -4.59 -3.93 3.10
CA GLN A 66 -4.47 -3.71 4.54
C GLN A 66 -4.11 -2.26 4.83
N ASP A 67 -4.24 -1.83 6.09
CA ASP A 67 -4.03 -0.44 6.49
C ASP A 67 -2.55 -0.05 6.62
N ARG A 68 -1.64 -1.00 6.81
CA ARG A 68 -0.21 -0.77 7.06
C ARG A 68 0.67 -1.47 6.03
N LEU A 69 1.80 -0.82 5.76
CA LEU A 69 2.84 -1.30 4.87
C LEU A 69 4.20 -1.17 5.55
N HIS A 70 5.05 -2.17 5.38
CA HIS A 70 6.49 -2.04 5.45
C HIS A 70 7.11 -2.59 4.16
N PHE A 71 7.58 -1.71 3.31
CA PHE A 71 8.30 -2.06 2.09
C PHE A 71 9.79 -2.01 2.36
N ALA A 72 10.54 -2.98 1.85
CA ALA A 72 11.99 -3.04 1.98
C ALA A 72 12.64 -3.46 0.66
N SER A 73 13.72 -2.80 0.30
CA SER A 73 14.57 -3.15 -0.84
C SER A 73 15.94 -3.56 -0.34
N PHE A 74 16.55 -4.56 -0.98
CA PHE A 74 17.81 -5.17 -0.56
C PHE A 74 18.81 -5.23 -1.71
N ASP A 75 20.08 -5.09 -1.36
CA ASP A 75 21.21 -5.44 -2.22
C ASP A 75 21.74 -6.81 -1.79
N VAL A 76 21.86 -7.76 -2.74
CA VAL A 76 22.47 -9.05 -2.49
C VAL A 76 23.98 -8.87 -2.34
N SER A 77 24.55 -9.48 -1.29
CA SER A 77 26.00 -9.43 -1.01
C SER A 77 26.79 -10.29 -2.01
N ASP A 78 28.10 -10.32 -1.84
CA ASP A 78 28.98 -11.22 -2.62
C ASP A 78 28.83 -12.66 -2.13
N ILE A 79 27.82 -13.34 -2.63
CA ILE A 79 27.46 -14.72 -2.31
C ILE A 79 27.36 -15.55 -3.60
N SER A 80 27.37 -16.86 -3.45
CA SER A 80 27.15 -17.80 -4.57
C SER A 80 25.67 -17.82 -5.03
N ARG A 81 25.46 -18.36 -6.23
CA ARG A 81 24.11 -18.66 -6.75
C ARG A 81 23.32 -19.60 -5.83
N ASP A 82 23.99 -20.59 -5.23
CA ASP A 82 23.33 -21.55 -4.34
C ASP A 82 22.92 -20.88 -3.04
N GLU A 83 23.75 -20.01 -2.45
CA GLU A 83 23.39 -19.23 -1.26
C GLU A 83 22.23 -18.27 -1.54
N LEU A 84 22.15 -17.69 -2.74
CA LEU A 84 20.97 -16.89 -3.14
C LEU A 84 19.70 -17.75 -3.19
N LYS A 85 19.79 -18.95 -3.74
CA LYS A 85 18.67 -19.90 -3.77
C LYS A 85 18.24 -20.29 -2.36
N GLU A 86 19.19 -20.65 -1.48
CA GLU A 86 18.91 -20.95 -0.07
C GLU A 86 18.26 -19.76 0.65
N LEU A 87 18.69 -18.53 0.38
CA LEU A 87 18.05 -17.34 0.95
C LEU A 87 16.56 -17.25 0.59
N LEU A 88 16.21 -17.52 -0.68
CA LEU A 88 14.81 -17.49 -1.13
C LEU A 88 13.98 -18.67 -0.56
N GLU A 89 14.61 -19.81 -0.32
CA GLU A 89 14.01 -20.95 0.39
C GLU A 89 13.70 -20.60 1.85
N ASP A 90 14.68 -20.05 2.57
CA ASP A 90 14.53 -19.60 3.95
C ASP A 90 13.48 -18.50 4.10
N TRP A 91 13.47 -17.52 3.18
CA TRP A 91 12.46 -16.48 3.14
C TRP A 91 11.05 -17.03 2.88
N SER A 92 10.92 -17.99 1.96
CA SER A 92 9.63 -18.64 1.66
C SER A 92 9.11 -19.41 2.87
N TYR A 93 9.98 -20.14 3.56
CA TYR A 93 9.65 -20.85 4.78
C TYR A 93 9.15 -19.91 5.88
N ALA A 94 9.93 -18.87 6.19
CA ALA A 94 9.57 -17.89 7.22
C ALA A 94 8.29 -17.10 6.87
N ALA A 95 8.15 -16.68 5.61
CA ALA A 95 6.97 -15.95 5.14
C ALA A 95 5.69 -16.78 5.27
N ASN A 96 5.72 -18.06 4.89
CA ASN A 96 4.58 -18.97 5.05
C ASN A 96 4.15 -19.11 6.51
N ARG A 97 5.11 -19.21 7.43
CA ARG A 97 4.82 -19.29 8.88
C ARG A 97 4.24 -17.99 9.42
N MET A 98 4.87 -16.86 9.14
CA MET A 98 4.45 -15.55 9.64
C MET A 98 3.06 -15.15 9.12
N THR A 99 2.73 -15.42 7.85
CA THR A 99 1.38 -15.14 7.31
C THR A 99 0.29 -16.00 7.95
N ALA A 100 0.65 -17.17 8.47
CA ALA A 100 -0.23 -18.03 9.26
C ALA A 100 -0.28 -17.64 10.76
N GLY A 101 0.41 -16.56 11.18
CA GLY A 101 0.48 -16.13 12.59
C GLY A 101 1.40 -16.98 13.44
N GLN A 102 2.35 -17.68 12.82
CA GLN A 102 3.38 -18.46 13.51
C GLN A 102 4.69 -17.68 13.58
N SER A 103 5.59 -18.08 14.48
CA SER A 103 6.96 -17.56 14.53
C SER A 103 7.71 -17.81 13.21
N ALA A 104 8.66 -16.94 12.88
CA ALA A 104 9.44 -17.05 11.65
C ALA A 104 10.25 -18.35 11.54
N GLY A 105 10.74 -18.88 12.66
CA GLY A 105 11.46 -20.14 12.77
C GLY A 105 10.71 -21.20 13.62
N GLU A 106 11.27 -22.39 13.71
CA GLU A 106 10.65 -23.54 14.37
C GLU A 106 10.50 -23.33 15.88
N PHE A 107 11.56 -22.83 16.54
CA PHE A 107 11.61 -22.66 17.99
C PHE A 107 11.03 -21.31 18.47
N GLY A 108 10.79 -20.38 17.56
CA GLY A 108 10.26 -19.07 17.91
C GLY A 108 11.25 -18.21 18.73
N PRO A 109 10.73 -17.19 19.47
CA PRO A 109 11.57 -16.23 20.18
C PRO A 109 12.11 -16.72 21.52
N ALA A 110 11.64 -17.86 22.10
CA ALA A 110 11.95 -18.25 23.46
C ALA A 110 12.27 -19.75 23.68
N ASP A 111 11.90 -20.63 22.74
CA ASP A 111 11.93 -22.08 22.97
C ASP A 111 13.18 -22.78 22.40
N GLY A 112 14.07 -22.07 21.77
CA GLY A 112 15.34 -22.62 21.22
C GLY A 112 16.43 -22.81 22.28
N PRO A 113 17.62 -23.29 21.88
CA PRO A 113 18.77 -23.42 22.78
C PRO A 113 19.11 -22.07 23.44
N TYR A 114 19.18 -22.04 24.77
CA TYR A 114 19.31 -20.80 25.54
C TYR A 114 20.57 -19.98 25.20
N ASP A 115 21.66 -20.63 24.78
CA ASP A 115 22.93 -19.98 24.41
C ASP A 115 23.03 -19.66 22.91
N SER A 116 21.92 -19.81 22.14
CA SER A 116 21.86 -19.50 20.71
C SER A 116 20.89 -18.35 20.46
N PRO A 117 21.10 -17.54 19.38
CA PRO A 117 20.11 -16.55 18.98
C PRO A 117 18.76 -17.21 18.68
N PRO A 118 17.63 -16.61 19.11
CA PRO A 118 16.29 -17.14 18.80
C PRO A 118 15.99 -17.18 17.31
N ASP A 119 15.08 -18.04 16.89
CA ASP A 119 14.62 -18.17 15.51
C ASP A 119 13.69 -17.03 15.08
N ASP A 120 13.18 -16.28 16.03
CA ASP A 120 12.25 -15.18 15.83
C ASP A 120 12.63 -13.98 16.70
N THR A 121 12.30 -12.79 16.26
CA THR A 121 12.63 -11.53 16.98
C THR A 121 11.63 -11.18 18.09
N GLY A 122 10.50 -11.86 18.17
CA GLY A 122 9.58 -11.90 19.32
C GLY A 122 8.59 -10.74 19.45
N GLU A 123 8.71 -9.67 18.66
CA GLU A 123 7.81 -8.51 18.83
C GLU A 123 6.36 -8.76 18.41
N ALA A 124 6.09 -9.86 17.69
CA ALA A 124 4.75 -10.28 17.32
C ALA A 124 4.19 -11.41 18.21
N LEU A 125 4.90 -11.77 19.27
CA LEU A 125 4.42 -12.80 20.21
C LEU A 125 3.04 -12.40 20.77
N ASP A 126 2.11 -13.35 20.80
CA ASP A 126 0.72 -13.17 21.24
C ASP A 126 -0.14 -12.23 20.35
N LEU A 127 0.39 -11.71 19.24
CA LEU A 127 -0.41 -10.95 18.29
C LEU A 127 -1.04 -11.88 17.24
N PRO A 128 -2.28 -11.57 16.79
CA PRO A 128 -2.89 -12.29 15.68
C PRO A 128 -2.19 -11.98 14.36
N PRO A 129 -2.32 -12.78 13.30
CA PRO A 129 -1.69 -12.55 12.00
C PRO A 129 -2.12 -11.25 11.31
N ALA A 130 -3.20 -10.62 11.72
CA ALA A 130 -3.69 -9.30 11.26
C ALA A 130 -3.68 -9.13 9.74
N GLY A 131 -4.04 -10.18 9.00
CA GLY A 131 -4.09 -10.16 7.56
C GLY A 131 -2.73 -9.98 6.87
N LEU A 132 -1.64 -10.41 7.50
CA LEU A 132 -0.30 -10.27 6.92
C LEU A 132 -0.21 -10.90 5.54
N THR A 133 0.29 -10.13 4.57
CA THR A 133 0.74 -10.61 3.27
C THR A 133 2.20 -10.23 3.05
N ILE A 134 2.97 -11.11 2.44
CA ILE A 134 4.37 -10.89 2.11
C ILE A 134 4.54 -11.18 0.62
N THR A 135 4.96 -10.17 -0.14
CA THR A 135 5.17 -10.24 -1.60
C THR A 135 6.64 -9.98 -1.89
N PHE A 136 7.25 -10.82 -2.70
CA PHE A 136 8.67 -10.72 -3.09
C PHE A 136 8.80 -10.28 -4.54
N GLY A 137 9.83 -9.48 -4.83
CA GLY A 137 10.15 -9.07 -6.19
C GLY A 137 11.66 -8.98 -6.43
N PHE A 138 12.05 -9.07 -7.70
CA PHE A 138 13.42 -9.11 -8.20
C PHE A 138 13.69 -7.88 -9.07
N GLY A 139 14.64 -7.04 -8.65
CA GLY A 139 15.03 -5.84 -9.38
C GLY A 139 15.92 -6.11 -10.59
N PRO A 140 16.03 -5.16 -11.52
CA PRO A 140 16.85 -5.33 -12.73
C PRO A 140 18.32 -5.66 -12.42
N SER A 141 18.87 -5.12 -11.35
CA SER A 141 20.26 -5.28 -10.95
C SER A 141 20.60 -6.71 -10.48
N LEU A 142 19.61 -7.54 -10.14
CA LEU A 142 19.83 -8.95 -9.82
C LEU A 142 20.27 -9.77 -11.06
N PHE A 143 19.83 -9.31 -12.26
CA PHE A 143 20.01 -10.06 -13.52
C PHE A 143 21.30 -9.68 -14.23
N ASP A 144 22.41 -9.87 -13.52
CA ASP A 144 23.77 -9.68 -14.04
C ASP A 144 24.58 -11.00 -14.03
N GLU A 145 25.90 -10.88 -14.16
CA GLU A 145 26.79 -12.05 -14.23
C GLU A 145 27.07 -12.69 -12.85
N ARG A 146 26.77 -11.99 -11.73
CA ARG A 146 27.08 -12.49 -10.37
C ARG A 146 26.48 -13.86 -10.09
N PHE A 147 25.25 -14.09 -10.56
CA PHE A 147 24.50 -15.32 -10.31
C PHE A 147 24.20 -16.12 -11.57
N GLY A 148 24.74 -15.72 -12.73
CA GLY A 148 24.43 -16.32 -14.01
C GLY A 148 22.95 -16.16 -14.42
N LEU A 149 22.30 -15.11 -13.95
CA LEU A 149 20.88 -14.82 -14.20
C LEU A 149 20.64 -13.80 -15.33
N ALA A 150 21.69 -13.29 -15.97
CA ALA A 150 21.56 -12.27 -17.01
C ALA A 150 20.59 -12.66 -18.14
N SER A 151 20.63 -13.94 -18.58
CA SER A 151 19.72 -14.48 -19.60
C SER A 151 18.28 -14.71 -19.13
N LYS A 152 18.03 -14.66 -17.83
CA LYS A 152 16.71 -14.83 -17.21
C LYS A 152 15.96 -13.50 -17.01
N ARG A 153 16.61 -12.36 -17.30
CA ARG A 153 15.97 -11.05 -17.16
C ARG A 153 14.78 -10.94 -18.10
N PRO A 154 13.55 -10.75 -17.60
CA PRO A 154 12.39 -10.58 -18.46
C PRO A 154 12.49 -9.30 -19.28
N ALA A 155 12.04 -9.35 -20.54
CA ALA A 155 12.12 -8.20 -21.44
C ALA A 155 11.35 -6.94 -20.94
N ALA A 156 10.31 -7.14 -20.14
CA ALA A 156 9.51 -6.07 -19.56
C ALA A 156 10.13 -5.50 -18.26
N LEU A 157 11.10 -6.18 -17.64
CA LEU A 157 11.85 -5.66 -16.50
C LEU A 157 12.95 -4.70 -17.00
N ILE A 158 12.54 -3.53 -17.43
CA ILE A 158 13.45 -2.47 -17.90
C ILE A 158 14.03 -1.68 -16.73
N ASP A 159 15.08 -0.93 -16.98
CA ASP A 159 15.44 0.20 -16.14
C ASP A 159 14.46 1.32 -16.46
N LEU A 160 13.77 1.86 -15.42
CA LEU A 160 12.79 2.92 -15.66
C LEU A 160 13.48 4.15 -16.25
N PRO A 161 12.88 4.78 -17.28
CA PRO A 161 13.45 6.01 -17.86
C PRO A 161 13.39 7.14 -16.83
N HIS A 162 14.23 8.15 -17.02
CA HIS A 162 14.12 9.39 -16.26
C HIS A 162 12.83 10.12 -16.69
N PHE A 163 11.99 10.44 -15.71
CA PHE A 163 10.77 11.22 -15.95
C PHE A 163 11.02 12.70 -15.66
N PRO A 164 10.48 13.64 -16.48
CA PRO A 164 10.56 15.06 -16.17
C PRO A 164 10.10 15.38 -14.75
N GLY A 165 10.83 16.22 -14.04
CA GLY A 165 10.50 16.59 -12.66
C GLY A 165 10.91 15.58 -11.58
N ASP A 166 11.51 14.45 -11.94
CA ASP A 166 12.12 13.54 -10.96
C ASP A 166 13.26 14.24 -10.20
N ALA A 167 13.28 14.08 -8.88
CA ALA A 167 14.32 14.52 -7.97
C ALA A 167 14.77 13.32 -7.10
N LEU A 168 15.15 12.25 -7.80
CA LEU A 168 15.46 10.96 -7.16
C LEU A 168 16.69 11.08 -6.27
N VAL A 169 16.61 10.46 -5.10
CA VAL A 169 17.73 10.28 -4.16
C VAL A 169 18.27 8.87 -4.34
N ASP A 170 19.53 8.73 -4.71
CA ASP A 170 20.16 7.44 -5.05
C ASP A 170 19.96 6.38 -3.97
N ALA A 171 19.99 6.80 -2.70
CA ALA A 171 19.73 5.91 -1.57
C ALA A 171 18.30 5.35 -1.49
N LEU A 172 17.36 5.89 -2.27
CA LEU A 172 15.93 5.49 -2.31
C LEU A 172 15.54 4.88 -3.66
N VAL A 173 16.52 4.41 -4.45
CA VAL A 173 16.29 3.90 -5.80
C VAL A 173 16.80 2.47 -5.94
N GLY A 174 16.03 1.63 -6.65
CA GLY A 174 16.43 0.28 -7.06
C GLY A 174 16.60 -0.70 -5.91
N GLY A 175 17.47 -1.66 -6.15
CA GLY A 175 17.80 -2.81 -5.29
C GLY A 175 17.65 -4.13 -6.06
N ASP A 176 18.35 -5.15 -5.63
CA ASP A 176 18.32 -6.48 -6.24
C ASP A 176 17.03 -7.24 -5.90
N LEU A 177 16.56 -7.10 -4.68
CA LEU A 177 15.36 -7.76 -4.17
C LEU A 177 14.44 -6.73 -3.50
N CYS A 178 13.13 -7.01 -3.47
CA CYS A 178 12.22 -6.27 -2.60
C CYS A 178 11.26 -7.19 -1.85
N ILE A 179 10.77 -6.70 -0.73
CA ILE A 179 9.71 -7.31 0.08
C ILE A 179 8.65 -6.27 0.36
N GLN A 180 7.40 -6.58 0.05
CA GLN A 180 6.24 -5.81 0.46
C GLN A 180 5.51 -6.59 1.56
N ALA A 181 5.58 -6.13 2.80
CA ALA A 181 4.81 -6.67 3.93
C ALA A 181 3.63 -5.74 4.21
N CYS A 182 2.40 -6.22 4.04
CA CYS A 182 1.18 -5.47 4.36
C CYS A 182 0.41 -6.20 5.46
N SER A 183 -0.13 -5.43 6.43
CA SER A 183 -0.91 -5.94 7.56
C SER A 183 -1.88 -4.86 8.06
N ASP A 184 -2.91 -5.24 8.81
CA ASP A 184 -3.75 -4.27 9.53
C ASP A 184 -3.12 -3.84 10.87
N ASP A 185 -2.04 -4.49 11.29
CA ASP A 185 -1.22 -4.12 12.45
C ASP A 185 0.19 -3.69 12.00
N PRO A 186 0.66 -2.47 12.37
CA PRO A 186 1.98 -2.00 11.99
C PRO A 186 3.12 -2.83 12.59
N GLN A 187 2.93 -3.40 13.80
CA GLN A 187 3.96 -4.21 14.46
C GLN A 187 4.17 -5.54 13.73
N ILE A 188 3.12 -6.14 13.20
CA ILE A 188 3.19 -7.37 12.39
C ILE A 188 3.93 -7.11 11.08
N ALA A 189 3.68 -5.97 10.40
CA ALA A 189 4.41 -5.62 9.18
C ALA A 189 5.93 -5.38 9.46
N VAL A 190 6.25 -4.72 10.57
CA VAL A 190 7.64 -4.50 11.01
C VAL A 190 8.30 -5.82 11.39
N HIS A 191 7.62 -6.68 12.13
CA HIS A 191 8.07 -8.02 12.49
C HIS A 191 8.46 -8.86 11.26
N ALA A 192 7.62 -8.86 10.23
CA ALA A 192 7.90 -9.60 9.00
C ALA A 192 9.22 -9.13 8.35
N ILE A 193 9.38 -7.82 8.12
CA ILE A 193 10.59 -7.27 7.48
C ILE A 193 11.82 -7.49 8.38
N ARG A 194 11.69 -7.32 9.69
CA ARG A 194 12.80 -7.51 10.63
C ARG A 194 13.31 -8.96 10.64
N ASN A 195 12.41 -9.95 10.67
CA ASN A 195 12.81 -11.37 10.60
C ASN A 195 13.42 -11.73 9.24
N LEU A 196 12.83 -11.29 8.13
CA LEU A 196 13.38 -11.54 6.80
C LEU A 196 14.75 -10.86 6.61
N SER A 197 14.95 -9.66 7.17
CA SER A 197 16.26 -9.00 7.18
C SER A 197 17.29 -9.76 8.02
N ARG A 198 16.88 -10.30 9.17
CA ARG A 198 17.75 -11.13 10.04
C ARG A 198 18.17 -12.43 9.34
N ILE A 199 17.23 -13.10 8.67
CA ILE A 199 17.49 -14.30 7.86
C ILE A 199 18.47 -13.99 6.73
N ALA A 200 18.39 -12.81 6.13
CA ALA A 200 19.27 -12.35 5.07
C ALA A 200 20.68 -11.92 5.54
N PHE A 201 20.96 -11.87 6.85
CA PHE A 201 22.23 -11.41 7.35
C PHE A 201 23.42 -12.18 6.73
N GLY A 202 24.38 -11.41 6.20
CA GLY A 202 25.53 -11.97 5.46
C GLY A 202 25.24 -12.26 3.97
N ARG A 203 24.00 -12.46 3.58
CA ARG A 203 23.58 -12.80 2.19
C ARG A 203 22.97 -11.61 1.44
N ALA A 204 22.21 -10.76 2.12
CA ALA A 204 21.71 -9.50 1.59
C ALA A 204 21.64 -8.44 2.67
N LYS A 205 21.70 -7.17 2.27
CA LYS A 205 21.63 -6.01 3.16
C LYS A 205 20.47 -5.10 2.75
N LEU A 206 19.80 -4.53 3.72
CA LEU A 206 18.79 -3.53 3.50
C LEU A 206 19.39 -2.32 2.79
N ARG A 207 18.87 -1.98 1.62
CA ARG A 207 19.24 -0.78 0.85
C ARG A 207 18.42 0.42 1.30
N TRP A 208 17.09 0.28 1.29
CA TRP A 208 16.15 1.27 1.81
C TRP A 208 14.86 0.59 2.22
N SER A 209 14.09 1.27 3.06
CA SER A 209 12.75 0.82 3.44
C SER A 209 11.78 2.00 3.56
N GLN A 210 10.48 1.70 3.51
CA GLN A 210 9.41 2.67 3.67
C GLN A 210 8.28 2.08 4.51
N LEU A 211 7.95 2.76 5.59
CA LEU A 211 6.72 2.52 6.33
C LEU A 211 5.57 3.29 5.68
N GLY A 212 4.40 2.66 5.58
CA GLY A 212 3.20 3.26 5.03
C GLY A 212 1.99 3.01 5.93
N PHE A 213 1.02 3.92 5.86
CA PHE A 213 -0.24 3.83 6.59
C PHE A 213 -1.41 4.35 5.77
N GLY A 214 -2.64 3.99 6.16
CA GLY A 214 -3.84 4.47 5.53
C GLY A 214 -3.76 4.24 4.01
N ARG A 215 -4.09 3.05 3.56
CA ARG A 215 -4.09 2.72 2.13
C ARG A 215 -4.69 3.84 1.29
N THR A 216 -4.13 4.12 0.13
CA THR A 216 -4.65 5.11 -0.82
C THR A 216 -5.38 4.47 -2.00
N SER A 217 -5.54 3.15 -1.98
CA SER A 217 -6.30 2.41 -2.99
C SER A 217 -7.04 1.24 -2.35
N SER A 218 -8.24 0.96 -2.83
CA SER A 218 -8.98 -0.25 -2.47
C SER A 218 -8.83 -1.26 -3.60
N THR A 219 -8.61 -2.52 -3.26
CA THR A 219 -8.42 -3.62 -4.20
C THR A 219 -9.63 -4.54 -4.27
N THR A 220 -10.66 -4.31 -3.47
CA THR A 220 -11.94 -5.04 -3.49
C THR A 220 -13.13 -4.09 -3.42
N ARG A 221 -14.31 -4.56 -3.87
CA ARG A 221 -15.55 -3.77 -3.85
C ARG A 221 -16.07 -3.50 -2.44
N ALA A 222 -15.77 -4.38 -1.49
CA ALA A 222 -16.17 -4.23 -0.09
C ALA A 222 -15.44 -3.07 0.63
N GLN A 223 -14.30 -2.64 0.12
CA GLN A 223 -13.50 -1.57 0.71
C GLN A 223 -13.98 -0.20 0.23
N ALA A 224 -14.27 0.71 1.17
CA ALA A 224 -14.53 2.12 0.84
C ALA A 224 -13.29 2.76 0.21
N THR A 225 -13.51 3.71 -0.71
CA THR A 225 -12.43 4.48 -1.33
C THR A 225 -11.74 5.36 -0.27
N PRO A 226 -10.45 5.20 -0.04
CA PRO A 226 -9.70 5.98 0.95
C PRO A 226 -9.35 7.37 0.43
N ARG A 227 -8.71 8.17 1.29
CA ARG A 227 -8.17 9.49 0.91
C ARG A 227 -6.66 9.51 1.07
N ASN A 228 -5.98 10.19 0.15
CA ASN A 228 -4.57 10.53 0.28
C ASN A 228 -4.36 11.77 1.17
N LEU A 229 -3.11 12.19 1.38
CA LEU A 229 -2.79 13.34 2.24
C LEU A 229 -3.21 14.71 1.65
N PHE A 230 -3.57 14.80 0.38
CA PHE A 230 -4.23 15.98 -0.18
C PHE A 230 -5.73 16.05 0.17
N GLY A 231 -6.25 15.01 0.83
CA GLY A 231 -7.64 14.95 1.28
C GLY A 231 -8.62 14.50 0.21
N PHE A 232 -8.18 14.14 -1.00
CA PHE A 232 -9.03 13.63 -2.07
C PHE A 232 -9.17 12.12 -2.01
N LYS A 233 -10.33 11.62 -2.47
CA LYS A 233 -10.51 10.18 -2.69
C LYS A 233 -9.53 9.69 -3.73
N ASP A 234 -8.80 8.61 -3.40
CA ASP A 234 -7.81 8.00 -4.25
C ASP A 234 -8.16 6.54 -4.48
N GLY A 235 -7.93 6.06 -5.71
CA GLY A 235 -8.28 4.69 -6.06
C GLY A 235 -9.74 4.48 -6.50
N THR A 236 -10.55 5.50 -6.74
CA THR A 236 -11.93 5.38 -7.27
C THR A 236 -11.99 4.50 -8.52
N ALA A 237 -11.10 4.75 -9.49
CA ALA A 237 -10.99 4.01 -10.74
C ALA A 237 -9.98 2.84 -10.68
N ASN A 238 -9.63 2.35 -9.48
CA ASN A 238 -8.72 1.22 -9.34
C ASN A 238 -9.40 -0.10 -9.77
N MET A 239 -8.62 -1.05 -10.29
CA MET A 239 -9.08 -2.42 -10.54
C MET A 239 -9.50 -3.08 -9.22
N ARG A 240 -10.51 -3.94 -9.29
CA ARG A 240 -10.99 -4.73 -8.15
C ARG A 240 -10.67 -6.21 -8.39
N ALA A 241 -10.31 -6.92 -7.34
CA ALA A 241 -10.02 -8.36 -7.41
C ALA A 241 -11.16 -9.18 -8.03
N GLU A 242 -12.40 -8.72 -7.83
CA GLU A 242 -13.59 -9.36 -8.37
C GLU A 242 -13.75 -9.18 -9.90
N ASP A 243 -13.05 -8.23 -10.51
CA ASP A 243 -13.05 -7.99 -11.96
C ASP A 243 -12.00 -8.88 -12.63
N THR A 244 -12.12 -10.20 -12.47
CA THR A 244 -11.11 -11.20 -12.85
C THR A 244 -10.65 -11.09 -14.30
N ALA A 245 -11.54 -10.76 -15.24
CA ALA A 245 -11.18 -10.60 -16.65
C ALA A 245 -10.19 -9.44 -16.88
N ILE A 246 -10.39 -8.30 -16.19
CA ILE A 246 -9.48 -7.15 -16.27
C ILE A 246 -8.18 -7.46 -15.53
N VAL A 247 -8.27 -8.04 -14.34
CA VAL A 247 -7.09 -8.43 -13.55
C VAL A 247 -6.21 -9.41 -14.33
N ASN A 248 -6.81 -10.44 -14.93
CA ASN A 248 -6.07 -11.43 -15.73
C ASN A 248 -5.40 -10.79 -16.96
N LYS A 249 -6.05 -9.82 -17.59
CA LYS A 249 -5.52 -9.13 -18.75
C LYS A 249 -4.40 -8.14 -18.40
N GLU A 250 -4.55 -7.39 -17.31
CA GLU A 250 -3.75 -6.20 -17.04
C GLU A 250 -2.68 -6.39 -15.94
N VAL A 251 -2.83 -7.42 -15.08
CA VAL A 251 -1.94 -7.63 -13.92
C VAL A 251 -1.02 -8.83 -14.10
N TRP A 252 -1.55 -9.97 -14.55
CA TRP A 252 -0.78 -11.21 -14.62
C TRP A 252 -0.03 -11.36 -15.93
N VAL A 253 1.23 -11.78 -15.82
CA VAL A 253 2.09 -12.09 -16.98
C VAL A 253 1.66 -13.42 -17.60
N ASP A 254 1.43 -13.41 -18.92
CA ASP A 254 1.20 -14.63 -19.69
C ASP A 254 2.53 -15.26 -20.12
N GLY A 255 2.46 -16.50 -20.59
CA GLY A 255 3.60 -17.23 -21.17
C GLY A 255 3.93 -18.51 -20.41
N ASP A 256 5.08 -19.08 -20.74
CA ASP A 256 5.55 -20.36 -20.20
C ASP A 256 6.89 -20.22 -19.46
N ASP A 257 7.38 -18.98 -19.29
CA ASP A 257 8.64 -18.74 -18.59
C ASP A 257 8.41 -18.62 -17.06
N TRP A 258 9.49 -18.36 -16.33
CA TRP A 258 9.46 -18.27 -14.87
C TRP A 258 8.59 -17.16 -14.31
N MET A 259 8.17 -16.20 -15.16
CA MET A 259 7.27 -15.10 -14.81
C MET A 259 5.79 -15.42 -15.06
N ALA A 260 5.45 -16.55 -15.70
CA ALA A 260 4.05 -16.88 -15.99
C ALA A 260 3.20 -16.90 -14.71
N GLY A 261 2.11 -16.11 -14.69
CA GLY A 261 1.28 -15.90 -13.49
C GLY A 261 1.85 -14.91 -12.48
N GLY A 262 3.02 -14.35 -12.75
CA GLY A 262 3.60 -13.26 -11.98
C GLY A 262 3.08 -11.88 -12.40
N SER A 263 3.75 -10.81 -11.94
CA SER A 263 3.42 -9.42 -12.24
C SER A 263 4.68 -8.54 -12.19
N TYR A 264 4.57 -7.28 -12.61
CA TYR A 264 5.64 -6.29 -12.37
C TYR A 264 5.16 -5.26 -11.37
N LEU A 265 5.95 -5.04 -10.33
CA LEU A 265 5.74 -4.00 -9.34
C LEU A 265 6.56 -2.76 -9.72
N VAL A 266 5.92 -1.59 -9.73
CA VAL A 266 6.64 -0.31 -9.72
C VAL A 266 6.30 0.42 -8.42
N SER A 267 7.33 0.94 -7.75
CA SER A 267 7.19 1.80 -6.57
C SER A 267 7.75 3.19 -6.84
N ARG A 268 7.04 4.21 -6.35
CA ARG A 268 7.49 5.61 -6.39
C ARG A 268 7.26 6.26 -5.03
N LYS A 269 8.31 6.80 -4.43
CA LYS A 269 8.17 7.65 -3.25
C LYS A 269 7.90 9.08 -3.71
N ILE A 270 6.68 9.55 -3.50
CA ILE A 270 6.19 10.86 -3.96
C ILE A 270 6.04 11.75 -2.74
N ARG A 271 6.98 12.69 -2.57
CA ARG A 271 6.88 13.72 -1.53
C ARG A 271 5.84 14.75 -1.95
N MET A 272 4.95 15.12 -1.03
CA MET A 272 3.91 16.12 -1.18
C MET A 272 4.27 17.41 -0.45
N THR A 273 4.06 18.58 -1.07
CA THR A 273 4.24 19.89 -0.43
C THR A 273 2.95 20.29 0.28
N ILE A 274 2.70 19.62 1.43
CA ILE A 274 1.43 19.72 2.18
C ILE A 274 1.08 21.15 2.55
N GLU A 275 2.04 21.92 3.07
CA GLU A 275 1.81 23.28 3.54
C GLU A 275 1.44 24.26 2.39
N THR A 276 1.93 24.01 1.18
CA THR A 276 1.55 24.78 -0.01
C THR A 276 0.15 24.40 -0.46
N TRP A 277 -0.13 23.09 -0.53
CA TRP A 277 -1.44 22.55 -0.88
C TRP A 277 -2.55 23.07 0.06
N ASP A 278 -2.31 23.08 1.37
CA ASP A 278 -3.29 23.50 2.38
C ASP A 278 -3.67 25.01 2.27
N ARG A 279 -2.80 25.81 1.67
CA ARG A 279 -3.06 27.24 1.38
C ARG A 279 -3.70 27.49 0.02
N THR A 280 -3.76 26.47 -0.81
CA THR A 280 -4.36 26.53 -2.15
C THR A 280 -5.89 26.56 -2.03
N SER A 281 -6.57 27.37 -2.83
CA SER A 281 -8.03 27.46 -2.79
C SER A 281 -8.69 26.13 -3.15
N LEU A 282 -9.85 25.82 -2.57
CA LEU A 282 -10.60 24.59 -2.90
C LEU A 282 -10.85 24.47 -4.41
N ARG A 283 -11.19 25.58 -5.09
CA ARG A 283 -11.39 25.58 -6.54
C ARG A 283 -10.16 25.10 -7.28
N GLU A 284 -8.97 25.55 -6.88
CA GLU A 284 -7.73 25.17 -7.51
C GLU A 284 -7.39 23.72 -7.20
N GLN A 285 -7.58 23.27 -5.96
CA GLN A 285 -7.38 21.87 -5.58
C GLN A 285 -8.27 20.93 -6.43
N GLU A 286 -9.53 21.28 -6.60
CA GLU A 286 -10.47 20.49 -7.41
C GLU A 286 -10.14 20.54 -8.91
N ARG A 287 -9.67 21.69 -9.43
CA ARG A 287 -9.21 21.84 -10.82
C ARG A 287 -8.01 20.92 -11.10
N VAL A 288 -7.00 20.97 -10.24
CA VAL A 288 -5.77 20.14 -10.37
C VAL A 288 -6.11 18.65 -10.37
N ILE A 289 -7.00 18.22 -9.49
CA ILE A 289 -7.39 16.80 -9.41
C ILE A 289 -8.37 16.42 -10.54
N GLY A 290 -9.35 17.27 -10.86
CA GLY A 290 -10.43 16.99 -11.82
C GLY A 290 -11.70 16.40 -11.16
N ARG A 291 -11.75 16.36 -9.82
CA ARG A 291 -12.87 15.85 -9.01
C ARG A 291 -13.17 16.80 -7.85
N ASN A 292 -14.42 16.79 -7.36
CA ASN A 292 -14.73 17.53 -6.14
C ASN A 292 -14.12 16.82 -4.91
N LYS A 293 -13.71 17.63 -3.93
CA LYS A 293 -13.04 17.14 -2.71
C LYS A 293 -13.99 16.40 -1.77
N GLY A 294 -15.24 16.84 -1.69
CA GLY A 294 -16.24 16.31 -0.76
C GLY A 294 -16.60 14.87 -1.06
N GLU A 295 -17.23 14.62 -2.20
CA GLU A 295 -17.78 13.33 -2.60
C GLU A 295 -16.84 12.53 -3.50
N GLY A 296 -15.88 13.19 -4.17
CA GLY A 296 -15.00 12.57 -5.16
C GLY A 296 -15.66 12.40 -6.54
N ALA A 297 -16.80 13.06 -6.79
CA ALA A 297 -17.42 13.07 -8.11
C ALA A 297 -16.57 13.83 -9.13
N PRO A 298 -16.53 13.42 -10.42
CA PRO A 298 -15.84 14.18 -11.45
C PRO A 298 -16.48 15.58 -11.61
N LEU A 299 -15.69 16.57 -11.99
CA LEU A 299 -16.20 17.93 -12.20
C LEU A 299 -17.21 18.04 -13.35
N SER A 300 -17.30 17.03 -14.20
CA SER A 300 -18.38 16.86 -15.19
C SER A 300 -19.74 16.51 -14.59
N GLY A 301 -19.82 16.21 -13.28
CA GLY A 301 -21.06 15.92 -12.54
C GLY A 301 -21.23 14.45 -12.15
N GLY A 302 -22.34 14.15 -11.46
CA GLY A 302 -22.66 12.80 -11.01
C GLY A 302 -22.19 12.50 -9.58
N THR A 303 -21.79 11.24 -9.33
CA THR A 303 -21.31 10.73 -8.04
C THR A 303 -19.86 10.27 -8.16
N GLU A 304 -19.25 9.76 -7.08
CA GLU A 304 -17.87 9.28 -7.07
C GLU A 304 -17.55 8.34 -8.24
N PHE A 305 -18.41 7.37 -8.51
CA PHE A 305 -18.18 6.33 -9.52
C PHE A 305 -18.76 6.67 -10.91
N THR A 306 -19.24 7.89 -11.11
CA THR A 306 -19.62 8.36 -12.44
C THR A 306 -18.37 8.49 -13.31
N GLU A 307 -18.43 7.97 -14.53
CA GLU A 307 -17.35 8.10 -15.50
C GLU A 307 -17.15 9.58 -15.86
N PRO A 308 -15.90 10.10 -15.82
CA PRO A 308 -15.63 11.47 -16.19
C PRO A 308 -15.93 11.73 -17.66
N ASP A 309 -16.72 12.77 -17.95
CA ASP A 309 -16.96 13.24 -19.32
C ASP A 309 -16.07 14.45 -19.62
N PHE A 310 -15.01 14.22 -20.41
CA PHE A 310 -14.02 15.22 -20.77
C PHE A 310 -14.49 16.16 -21.89
N SER A 311 -15.65 15.93 -22.49
CA SER A 311 -16.22 16.75 -23.58
C SER A 311 -17.07 17.90 -23.06
N ILE A 312 -17.51 17.85 -21.80
CA ILE A 312 -18.38 18.89 -21.23
C ILE A 312 -17.59 20.17 -20.99
N THR A 313 -18.11 21.27 -21.54
CA THR A 313 -17.56 22.61 -21.37
C THR A 313 -18.44 23.46 -20.46
N GLY A 314 -17.81 24.40 -19.76
CA GLY A 314 -18.44 25.39 -18.91
C GLY A 314 -18.59 26.75 -19.60
N ARG A 315 -18.60 27.81 -18.77
CA ARG A 315 -18.69 29.17 -19.25
C ARG A 315 -17.44 29.54 -20.10
N GLY A 316 -17.62 30.05 -21.30
CA GLY A 316 -16.54 30.43 -22.22
C GLY A 316 -15.87 29.23 -22.93
N GLU A 317 -16.62 28.12 -23.06
CA GLU A 317 -16.18 26.90 -23.75
C GLU A 317 -14.96 26.18 -23.10
N ALA A 318 -14.52 26.63 -21.92
CA ALA A 318 -13.46 25.93 -21.19
C ALA A 318 -13.96 24.56 -20.68
N PRO A 319 -13.16 23.48 -20.75
CA PRO A 319 -13.56 22.16 -20.25
C PRO A 319 -13.81 22.22 -18.75
N LEU A 320 -14.86 21.51 -18.28
CA LEU A 320 -15.15 21.40 -16.85
C LEU A 320 -14.06 20.63 -16.09
N ILE A 321 -13.51 19.60 -16.72
CA ILE A 321 -12.33 18.88 -16.24
C ILE A 321 -11.15 19.39 -17.06
N ASP A 322 -10.26 20.12 -16.39
CA ASP A 322 -9.09 20.75 -17.01
C ASP A 322 -8.23 19.74 -17.79
N GLU A 323 -7.63 20.17 -18.89
CA GLU A 323 -6.77 19.32 -19.72
C GLU A 323 -5.52 18.85 -18.98
N GLU A 324 -5.02 19.65 -18.03
CA GLU A 324 -3.86 19.36 -17.20
C GLU A 324 -4.25 18.71 -15.86
N SER A 325 -5.53 18.34 -15.66
CA SER A 325 -5.97 17.70 -14.44
C SER A 325 -5.46 16.26 -14.34
N HIS A 326 -5.10 15.86 -13.13
CA HIS A 326 -4.57 14.52 -12.82
C HIS A 326 -5.47 13.40 -13.34
N VAL A 327 -6.78 13.48 -13.09
CA VAL A 327 -7.74 12.45 -13.50
C VAL A 327 -7.80 12.31 -15.02
N ARG A 328 -7.79 13.42 -15.78
CA ARG A 328 -7.84 13.37 -17.25
C ARG A 328 -6.57 12.77 -17.84
N LEU A 329 -5.40 13.19 -17.34
CA LEU A 329 -4.10 12.71 -17.83
C LEU A 329 -3.83 11.24 -17.45
N ALA A 330 -4.31 10.78 -16.30
CA ALA A 330 -4.17 9.38 -15.88
C ALA A 330 -5.24 8.45 -16.46
N HIS A 331 -6.24 8.98 -17.18
CA HIS A 331 -7.39 8.20 -17.65
C HIS A 331 -7.01 7.25 -18.79
N PRO A 332 -7.59 6.04 -18.88
CA PRO A 332 -7.31 5.10 -19.97
C PRO A 332 -7.56 5.67 -21.37
N THR A 333 -8.57 6.53 -21.54
CA THR A 333 -8.88 7.14 -22.87
C THR A 333 -7.77 8.06 -23.37
N THR A 334 -6.97 8.64 -22.48
CA THR A 334 -5.82 9.49 -22.82
C THR A 334 -4.51 8.70 -22.92
N ASN A 335 -4.52 7.44 -22.49
CA ASN A 335 -3.35 6.57 -22.44
C ASN A 335 -3.52 5.27 -23.27
N ALA A 336 -4.22 5.32 -24.40
CA ALA A 336 -4.44 4.19 -25.30
C ALA A 336 -5.05 2.93 -24.61
N GLY A 337 -5.82 3.13 -23.56
CA GLY A 337 -6.44 2.06 -22.78
C GLY A 337 -5.58 1.51 -21.65
N ALA A 338 -4.35 2.01 -21.46
CA ALA A 338 -3.46 1.54 -20.39
C ALA A 338 -4.06 1.76 -19.00
N THR A 339 -3.99 0.72 -18.17
CA THR A 339 -4.43 0.72 -16.77
C THR A 339 -3.44 -0.08 -15.92
N MET A 340 -3.46 0.12 -14.59
CA MET A 340 -2.65 -0.63 -13.64
C MET A 340 -3.39 -0.82 -12.33
N LEU A 341 -3.09 -1.89 -11.59
CA LEU A 341 -3.60 -2.10 -10.24
C LEU A 341 -2.76 -1.28 -9.25
N ARG A 342 -3.37 -0.32 -8.57
CA ARG A 342 -2.71 0.53 -7.58
C ARG A 342 -2.91 -0.01 -6.17
N ARG A 343 -1.84 0.05 -5.36
CA ARG A 343 -1.83 -0.38 -3.95
C ARG A 343 -0.92 0.53 -3.12
N GLY A 344 -1.13 1.84 -3.22
CA GLY A 344 -0.33 2.85 -2.54
C GLY A 344 -0.70 3.07 -1.07
N TYR A 345 0.19 3.76 -0.35
CA TYR A 345 0.07 4.11 1.07
C TYR A 345 0.54 5.54 1.31
N ASN A 346 -0.03 6.20 2.32
CA ASN A 346 0.54 7.45 2.80
C ASN A 346 1.81 7.18 3.61
N PHE A 347 2.71 8.16 3.68
CA PHE A 347 3.85 8.14 4.61
C PHE A 347 4.05 9.50 5.29
N VAL A 348 4.65 9.49 6.47
CA VAL A 348 5.16 10.66 7.19
C VAL A 348 6.49 10.27 7.83
N ASP A 349 7.58 10.80 7.33
CA ASP A 349 8.96 10.49 7.73
C ASP A 349 9.59 11.65 8.51
N GLY A 350 8.81 12.28 9.39
CA GLY A 350 9.25 13.42 10.19
C GLY A 350 9.18 14.74 9.41
N ASN A 351 10.15 15.61 9.64
CA ASN A 351 10.21 16.96 9.10
C ASN A 351 11.46 17.16 8.24
N ASP A 352 11.42 18.12 7.32
CA ASP A 352 12.62 18.61 6.64
C ASP A 352 13.33 19.71 7.46
N ASP A 353 14.50 20.16 6.97
CA ASP A 353 15.32 21.20 7.63
C ASP A 353 14.62 22.56 7.78
N LEU A 354 13.53 22.78 7.06
CA LEU A 354 12.69 23.97 7.14
C LEU A 354 11.46 23.79 8.07
N GLY A 355 11.38 22.65 8.78
CA GLY A 355 10.27 22.31 9.66
C GLY A 355 8.97 21.92 8.93
N ARG A 356 9.01 21.65 7.64
CA ARG A 356 7.86 21.17 6.85
C ARG A 356 7.78 19.65 6.93
N LEU A 357 6.56 19.11 6.81
CA LEU A 357 6.36 17.67 6.81
C LEU A 357 7.12 16.99 5.66
N ASN A 358 7.93 15.98 5.99
CA ASN A 358 8.44 15.03 5.01
C ASN A 358 7.40 13.92 4.84
N ALA A 359 6.37 14.20 4.05
CA ALA A 359 5.19 13.35 3.93
C ALA A 359 4.75 13.22 2.47
N GLY A 360 3.95 12.22 2.18
CA GLY A 360 3.45 12.03 0.83
C GLY A 360 2.83 10.66 0.58
N LEU A 361 2.93 10.23 -0.66
CA LEU A 361 2.41 8.97 -1.16
C LEU A 361 3.57 8.02 -1.50
N PHE A 362 3.59 6.85 -0.89
CA PHE A 362 4.35 5.72 -1.40
C PHE A 362 3.46 4.97 -2.39
N PHE A 363 3.59 5.37 -3.64
CA PHE A 363 2.84 4.79 -4.75
C PHE A 363 3.40 3.41 -5.07
N ILE A 364 2.51 2.42 -5.18
CA ILE A 364 2.81 1.07 -5.65
C ILE A 364 1.77 0.72 -6.71
N CYS A 365 2.21 0.15 -7.81
CA CYS A 365 1.31 -0.44 -8.78
C CYS A 365 1.83 -1.79 -9.28
N PHE A 366 0.88 -2.62 -9.69
CA PHE A 366 1.12 -3.92 -10.31
C PHE A 366 0.54 -3.94 -11.71
N GLN A 367 1.26 -4.50 -12.65
CA GLN A 367 0.87 -4.58 -14.05
C GLN A 367 1.59 -5.71 -14.77
N ARG A 368 1.04 -6.09 -15.92
CA ARG A 368 1.60 -7.11 -16.82
C ARG A 368 2.86 -6.65 -17.52
N ASP A 369 2.89 -5.40 -18.00
CA ASP A 369 4.01 -4.81 -18.73
C ASP A 369 4.16 -3.33 -18.41
N PRO A 370 5.17 -2.95 -17.61
CA PRO A 370 5.38 -1.56 -17.23
C PRO A 370 5.71 -0.64 -18.42
N ARG A 371 6.21 -1.17 -19.55
CA ARG A 371 6.53 -0.41 -20.76
C ARG A 371 5.27 0.10 -21.45
N GLU A 372 4.18 -0.67 -21.37
CA GLU A 372 2.91 -0.38 -22.02
C GLU A 372 1.90 0.29 -21.07
N GLN A 373 2.08 0.14 -19.76
CA GLN A 373 1.12 0.61 -18.76
C GLN A 373 1.69 1.75 -17.91
N PHE A 374 2.64 1.50 -17.03
CA PHE A 374 3.17 2.53 -16.11
C PHE A 374 3.91 3.65 -16.86
N VAL A 375 4.84 3.31 -17.76
CA VAL A 375 5.73 4.29 -18.39
C VAL A 375 4.97 5.34 -19.20
N PRO A 376 4.03 5.00 -20.11
CA PRO A 376 3.29 6.02 -20.86
C PRO A 376 2.42 6.91 -19.97
N ILE A 377 1.75 6.34 -18.96
CA ILE A 377 0.94 7.13 -18.00
C ILE A 377 1.84 8.08 -17.21
N GLN A 378 2.95 7.58 -16.67
CA GLN A 378 3.87 8.41 -15.89
C GLN A 378 4.51 9.52 -16.74
N LEU A 379 4.84 9.26 -18.03
CA LEU A 379 5.36 10.28 -18.94
C LEU A 379 4.31 11.36 -19.23
N SER A 380 3.05 10.99 -19.40
CA SER A 380 1.94 11.93 -19.59
C SER A 380 1.79 12.85 -18.37
N LEU A 381 1.74 12.26 -17.17
CA LEU A 381 1.65 12.99 -15.90
C LEU A 381 2.88 13.90 -15.68
N ALA A 382 4.07 13.37 -15.84
CA ALA A 382 5.32 14.11 -15.59
C ALA A 382 5.47 15.37 -16.46
N ARG A 383 4.87 15.37 -17.64
CA ARG A 383 4.96 16.50 -18.58
C ARG A 383 3.90 17.56 -18.40
N ASN A 384 2.68 17.16 -18.07
CA ASN A 384 1.50 18.01 -18.24
C ASN A 384 0.64 18.16 -16.99
N ASP A 385 0.88 17.36 -15.92
CA ASP A 385 0.00 17.35 -14.76
C ASP A 385 0.20 18.61 -13.90
N ALA A 386 -0.87 19.38 -13.69
CA ALA A 386 -0.86 20.53 -12.81
C ALA A 386 -0.49 20.15 -11.36
N MET A 387 -0.65 18.88 -10.97
CA MET A 387 -0.21 18.37 -9.67
C MET A 387 1.32 18.42 -9.48
N ASN A 388 2.11 18.49 -10.55
CA ASN A 388 3.58 18.55 -10.48
C ASN A 388 4.10 19.79 -9.70
N GLU A 389 3.26 20.81 -9.49
CA GLU A 389 3.56 21.93 -8.60
C GLU A 389 3.64 21.50 -7.13
N TYR A 390 2.88 20.46 -6.76
CA TYR A 390 2.69 20.04 -5.37
C TYR A 390 3.39 18.74 -5.00
N VAL A 391 3.99 18.05 -5.94
CA VAL A 391 4.65 16.75 -5.71
C VAL A 391 6.07 16.70 -6.24
N ARG A 392 6.89 15.81 -5.64
CA ARG A 392 8.24 15.47 -6.11
C ARG A 392 8.47 13.97 -5.94
N HIS A 393 8.87 13.31 -7.00
CA HIS A 393 9.27 11.90 -6.97
C HIS A 393 10.72 11.81 -6.48
N VAL A 394 10.93 11.27 -5.29
CA VAL A 394 12.24 11.21 -4.64
C VAL A 394 12.80 9.79 -4.53
N GLY A 395 11.98 8.76 -4.72
CA GLY A 395 12.41 7.36 -4.75
C GLY A 395 11.72 6.61 -5.89
N SER A 396 12.35 5.52 -6.35
CA SER A 396 11.88 4.73 -7.49
C SER A 396 12.40 3.31 -7.43
N GLY A 397 11.55 2.34 -7.75
CA GLY A 397 11.93 0.95 -7.93
C GLY A 397 11.02 0.24 -8.93
N ILE A 398 11.58 -0.75 -9.62
CA ILE A 398 10.83 -1.68 -10.47
C ILE A 398 11.31 -3.09 -10.15
N PHE A 399 10.38 -4.03 -10.05
CA PHE A 399 10.67 -5.39 -9.66
C PHE A 399 9.79 -6.38 -10.43
N ALA A 400 10.39 -7.47 -10.91
CA ALA A 400 9.67 -8.64 -11.39
C ALA A 400 9.16 -9.43 -10.17
N VAL A 401 7.86 -9.60 -10.08
CA VAL A 401 7.19 -10.35 -9.02
C VAL A 401 6.79 -11.70 -9.58
N PRO A 402 7.49 -12.80 -9.22
CA PRO A 402 7.20 -14.12 -9.77
C PRO A 402 5.81 -14.62 -9.34
N PRO A 403 5.30 -15.71 -9.93
CA PRO A 403 4.08 -16.37 -9.45
C PRO A 403 4.21 -16.80 -7.98
N GLY A 404 3.10 -17.20 -7.39
CA GLY A 404 3.08 -17.66 -6.00
C GLY A 404 3.94 -18.90 -5.77
N ALA A 405 4.46 -19.02 -4.56
CA ALA A 405 5.20 -20.20 -4.11
C ALA A 405 4.26 -21.37 -3.80
N THR A 406 4.81 -22.57 -3.72
CA THR A 406 4.17 -23.77 -3.18
C THR A 406 5.06 -24.40 -2.12
N ALA A 407 4.56 -25.39 -1.39
CA ALA A 407 5.35 -26.10 -0.38
C ALA A 407 6.61 -26.78 -0.96
N SER A 408 6.63 -27.12 -2.25
CA SER A 408 7.74 -27.76 -2.94
C SER A 408 8.54 -26.83 -3.87
N ARG A 409 8.03 -25.61 -4.13
CA ARG A 409 8.69 -24.61 -4.98
C ARG A 409 8.69 -23.27 -4.25
N PRO A 410 9.83 -22.87 -3.68
CA PRO A 410 9.99 -21.59 -3.03
C PRO A 410 9.83 -20.43 -4.03
N ILE A 411 9.70 -19.22 -3.50
CA ILE A 411 9.59 -18.02 -4.33
C ILE A 411 10.80 -17.90 -5.26
N GLY A 412 10.57 -17.61 -6.54
CA GLY A 412 11.64 -17.46 -7.52
C GLY A 412 12.35 -18.76 -7.94
N ALA A 413 11.86 -19.93 -7.56
CA ALA A 413 12.47 -21.23 -7.95
C ALA A 413 12.70 -21.34 -9.46
N GLY A 414 11.81 -20.82 -10.30
CA GLY A 414 11.95 -20.82 -11.76
C GLY A 414 13.15 -20.04 -12.31
N LEU A 415 13.81 -19.21 -11.50
CA LEU A 415 15.06 -18.55 -11.89
C LEU A 415 16.23 -19.51 -11.98
N PHE A 416 16.17 -20.61 -11.25
CA PHE A 416 17.26 -21.57 -11.07
C PHE A 416 17.07 -22.86 -11.91
N ASP A 417 15.91 -23.00 -12.55
CA ASP A 417 15.58 -24.11 -13.47
C ASP A 417 16.38 -24.05 -14.78
#